data_180612cd07982b33c60f33807a4fc309
#
_entry.id   180612cd07982b33c60f33807a4fc309
#
_cell.length_a   1.000
_cell.length_b   1.000
_cell.length_c   1.000
_cell.angle_alpha   90.00
_cell.angle_beta   90.00
_cell.angle_gamma   90.00
#
_symmetry.space_group_name_H-M   'P 1'
#
loop_
_entity.id
_entity.type
_entity.pdbx_description
1 polymer ?
#
loop_
_entity_poly.entity_id
_entity_poly.type
_entity_poly.pdbx_seq_one_letter_code
_entity_poly.pdbx_strand_id
1 'polypeptide(L)'
;YWDYAGGLMTDWGVHLLDYALYGMNQYVPRSEMSSGGKYAFPEDARETPDTQYAIYEFDNIGLIWESTLGIGKGNYGRAHGVAFIGHNGTLVVDRGGWEVIAETPEGNARMESVPLIEKGGESGLDLHVRNFLDCMKTRETPNASIEIGGHIARVAQLGNIALRTGNKIFWDGEKGEIVGDAKAVQLTRASYRSPWQLPKL
;
A
#
# COMPACT_ATOMS: atom_id res chain seq x y z
N TYR A 1 -8.57 15.86 -3.48
CA TYR A 1 -8.58 16.91 -2.43
C TYR A 1 -8.37 16.27 -1.08
N TRP A 2 -7.47 16.82 -0.27
CA TRP A 2 -7.11 16.27 1.03
C TRP A 2 -8.27 16.15 2.03
N ASP A 3 -9.25 17.02 1.92
CA ASP A 3 -10.44 17.01 2.79
C ASP A 3 -11.38 15.82 2.52
N TYR A 4 -11.24 15.15 1.39
CA TYR A 4 -12.16 14.09 0.97
C TYR A 4 -11.49 12.75 0.70
N ALA A 5 -10.20 12.76 0.34
CA ALA A 5 -9.47 11.55 -0.02
C ALA A 5 -7.96 11.73 0.11
N GLY A 6 -7.21 10.66 0.14
CA GLY A 6 -5.75 10.66 0.26
C GLY A 6 -5.00 10.43 -1.06
N GLY A 7 -5.64 10.71 -2.20
CA GLY A 7 -5.01 10.50 -3.51
C GLY A 7 -4.77 9.04 -3.83
N LEU A 8 -3.84 8.79 -4.76
CA LEU A 8 -3.54 7.45 -5.25
C LEU A 8 -3.01 6.51 -4.15
N MET A 9 -2.35 7.05 -3.12
CA MET A 9 -1.88 6.29 -1.97
C MET A 9 -3.01 5.57 -1.23
N THR A 10 -4.16 6.21 -1.05
CA THR A 10 -5.32 5.63 -0.34
C THR A 10 -6.38 5.04 -1.27
N ASP A 11 -6.19 5.17 -2.58
CA ASP A 11 -7.00 4.52 -3.61
C ASP A 11 -6.28 3.24 -4.08
N TRP A 12 -5.42 3.32 -5.08
CA TRP A 12 -4.65 2.15 -5.55
C TRP A 12 -3.64 1.62 -4.53
N GLY A 13 -3.10 2.51 -3.69
CA GLY A 13 -2.12 2.13 -2.67
C GLY A 13 -2.64 1.06 -1.73
N VAL A 14 -3.87 1.16 -1.25
CA VAL A 14 -4.44 0.15 -0.34
C VAL A 14 -4.53 -1.23 -0.99
N HIS A 15 -4.78 -1.33 -2.29
CA HIS A 15 -4.82 -2.61 -2.99
C HIS A 15 -3.44 -3.25 -3.10
N LEU A 16 -2.41 -2.47 -3.43
CA LEU A 16 -1.05 -3.02 -3.63
C LEU A 16 -0.32 -3.20 -2.30
N LEU A 17 -0.56 -2.33 -1.33
CA LEU A 17 -0.07 -2.52 0.04
C LEU A 17 -0.67 -3.78 0.67
N ASP A 18 -1.94 -4.11 0.41
CA ASP A 18 -2.55 -5.36 0.85
C ASP A 18 -1.76 -6.57 0.34
N TYR A 19 -1.46 -6.64 -0.96
CA TYR A 19 -0.63 -7.70 -1.54
C TYR A 19 0.76 -7.78 -0.87
N ALA A 20 1.41 -6.62 -0.69
CA ALA A 20 2.74 -6.56 -0.12
C ALA A 20 2.74 -7.01 1.35
N LEU A 21 1.86 -6.44 2.18
CA LEU A 21 1.76 -6.74 3.60
C LEU A 21 1.37 -8.20 3.84
N TYR A 22 0.45 -8.75 3.04
CA TYR A 22 0.07 -10.15 3.06
C TYR A 22 1.27 -11.06 2.74
N GLY A 23 1.99 -10.78 1.64
CA GLY A 23 3.16 -11.57 1.23
C GLY A 23 4.33 -11.48 2.21
N MET A 24 4.52 -10.32 2.86
CA MET A 24 5.51 -10.12 3.92
C MET A 24 5.10 -10.71 5.27
N ASN A 25 3.80 -10.95 5.47
CA ASN A 25 3.20 -11.27 6.78
C ASN A 25 3.58 -10.25 7.87
N GLN A 26 3.62 -8.96 7.51
CA GLN A 26 3.94 -7.85 8.41
C GLN A 26 3.01 -6.67 8.11
N TYR A 27 2.36 -6.12 9.13
CA TYR A 27 1.31 -5.10 8.98
C TYR A 27 1.60 -3.80 9.73
N VAL A 28 2.68 -3.74 10.50
CA VAL A 28 3.01 -2.61 11.37
C VAL A 28 4.43 -2.12 11.05
N PRO A 29 4.58 -1.03 10.26
CA PRO A 29 5.88 -0.42 10.05
C PRO A 29 6.39 0.27 11.33
N ARG A 30 7.71 0.33 11.51
CA ARG A 30 8.35 1.09 12.59
C ARG A 30 8.49 2.57 12.25
N SER A 31 8.73 2.84 10.97
CA SER A 31 8.89 4.19 10.47
C SER A 31 8.58 4.27 8.98
N GLU A 32 8.26 5.46 8.53
CA GLU A 32 8.04 5.78 7.13
C GLU A 32 8.53 7.18 6.78
N MET A 33 8.88 7.34 5.50
CA MET A 33 9.16 8.64 4.88
C MET A 33 8.53 8.70 3.50
N SER A 34 8.18 9.89 3.04
CA SER A 34 7.55 10.04 1.74
C SER A 34 7.96 11.34 1.07
N SER A 35 8.04 11.31 -0.26
CA SER A 35 8.28 12.46 -1.11
C SER A 35 7.41 12.37 -2.36
N GLY A 36 7.03 13.48 -2.93
CA GLY A 36 6.20 13.51 -4.12
C GLY A 36 5.66 14.90 -4.43
N GLY A 37 4.92 15.00 -5.51
CA GLY A 37 4.35 16.26 -5.96
C GLY A 37 3.50 16.10 -7.22
N LYS A 38 3.12 17.24 -7.79
CA LYS A 38 2.44 17.31 -9.09
C LYS A 38 3.49 17.58 -10.17
N TYR A 39 4.07 16.51 -10.72
CA TYR A 39 5.14 16.59 -11.71
C TYR A 39 4.67 16.33 -13.13
N ALA A 40 3.71 15.42 -13.29
CA ALA A 40 3.15 15.08 -14.60
C ALA A 40 2.02 16.03 -15.01
N PHE A 41 1.21 16.47 -14.06
CA PHE A 41 0.03 17.31 -14.30
C PHE A 41 -0.01 18.51 -13.35
N PRO A 42 0.94 19.48 -13.47
CA PRO A 42 1.07 20.58 -12.52
C PRO A 42 -0.16 21.50 -12.49
N GLU A 43 -0.88 21.63 -13.61
CA GLU A 43 -2.08 22.49 -13.75
C GLU A 43 -3.39 21.81 -13.34
N ASP A 44 -3.36 20.51 -12.98
CA ASP A 44 -4.54 19.79 -12.50
C ASP A 44 -5.03 20.39 -11.18
N ALA A 45 -6.34 20.44 -10.97
CA ALA A 45 -6.96 20.99 -9.77
C ALA A 45 -6.77 20.13 -8.51
N ARG A 46 -6.20 18.92 -8.62
CA ARG A 46 -5.92 18.05 -7.47
C ARG A 46 -4.95 18.70 -6.50
N GLU A 47 -5.09 18.38 -5.23
CA GLU A 47 -4.17 18.76 -4.15
C GLU A 47 -3.19 17.62 -3.83
N THR A 48 -3.61 16.38 -4.05
CA THR A 48 -2.80 15.18 -3.84
C THR A 48 -1.76 15.02 -4.96
N PRO A 49 -0.61 14.41 -4.70
CA PRO A 49 0.42 14.23 -5.71
C PRO A 49 -0.05 13.33 -6.87
N ASP A 50 0.47 13.57 -8.06
CA ASP A 50 0.40 12.64 -9.18
C ASP A 50 1.59 11.67 -9.22
N THR A 51 2.64 12.03 -8.49
CA THR A 51 3.86 11.23 -8.33
C THR A 51 4.24 11.20 -6.86
N GLN A 52 4.34 10.00 -6.28
CA GLN A 52 4.66 9.82 -4.86
C GLN A 52 5.51 8.58 -4.66
N TYR A 53 6.50 8.72 -3.78
CA TYR A 53 7.35 7.64 -3.29
C TYR A 53 7.22 7.60 -1.77
N ALA A 54 6.96 6.42 -1.19
CA ALA A 54 6.96 6.24 0.25
C ALA A 54 7.79 5.00 0.62
N ILE A 55 8.60 5.13 1.64
CA ILE A 55 9.50 4.08 2.14
C ILE A 55 9.06 3.73 3.55
N TYR A 56 8.76 2.47 3.78
CA TYR A 56 8.35 1.92 5.08
C TYR A 56 9.42 0.96 5.58
N GLU A 57 9.83 1.13 6.83
CA GLU A 57 10.77 0.24 7.50
C GLU A 57 10.02 -0.71 8.45
N PHE A 58 10.15 -2.00 8.21
CA PHE A 58 9.74 -3.07 9.11
C PHE A 58 10.97 -3.66 9.81
N ASP A 59 10.80 -4.69 10.64
CA ASP A 59 11.92 -5.24 11.41
C ASP A 59 13.07 -5.77 10.55
N ASN A 60 12.75 -6.43 9.46
CA ASN A 60 13.72 -7.09 8.58
C ASN A 60 13.44 -6.91 7.09
N ILE A 61 12.46 -6.08 6.73
CA ILE A 61 12.04 -5.80 5.36
C ILE A 61 11.83 -4.30 5.19
N GLY A 62 12.27 -3.75 4.05
CA GLY A 62 11.88 -2.44 3.57
C GLY A 62 10.80 -2.58 2.51
N LEU A 63 9.78 -1.72 2.53
CA LEU A 63 8.77 -1.64 1.49
C LEU A 63 8.82 -0.26 0.85
N ILE A 64 8.80 -0.22 -0.48
CA ILE A 64 8.71 1.02 -1.25
C ILE A 64 7.37 1.04 -1.98
N TRP A 65 6.58 2.06 -1.74
CA TRP A 65 5.45 2.44 -2.56
C TRP A 65 5.91 3.45 -3.61
N GLU A 66 5.58 3.20 -4.86
CA GLU A 66 5.81 4.12 -5.97
C GLU A 66 4.51 4.32 -6.75
N SER A 67 4.16 5.57 -7.02
CA SER A 67 3.07 5.91 -7.94
C SER A 67 3.47 7.05 -8.86
N THR A 68 3.18 6.89 -10.16
CA THR A 68 3.52 7.86 -11.21
C THR A 68 2.42 7.85 -12.27
N LEU A 69 1.42 8.74 -12.13
CA LEU A 69 0.26 8.79 -13.03
C LEU A 69 0.61 9.17 -14.48
N GLY A 70 1.75 9.82 -14.70
CA GLY A 70 2.20 10.21 -16.03
C GLY A 70 2.83 9.08 -16.86
N ILE A 71 2.97 7.86 -16.32
CA ILE A 71 3.67 6.76 -16.95
C ILE A 71 2.72 5.58 -17.17
N GLY A 72 2.65 5.08 -18.40
CA GLY A 72 1.76 3.95 -18.74
C GLY A 72 2.32 2.56 -18.40
N LYS A 73 3.64 2.44 -18.23
CA LYS A 73 4.32 1.22 -17.80
C LYS A 73 5.39 1.57 -16.77
N GLY A 74 5.32 0.96 -15.62
CA GLY A 74 6.28 1.13 -14.54
C GLY A 74 7.37 0.05 -14.54
N ASN A 75 7.84 -0.27 -13.34
CA ASN A 75 8.86 -1.29 -13.11
C ASN A 75 8.41 -2.65 -13.65
N TYR A 76 9.36 -3.43 -14.14
CA TYR A 76 9.11 -4.74 -14.75
C TYR A 76 8.14 -4.72 -15.95
N GLY A 77 7.95 -3.55 -16.60
CA GLY A 77 7.04 -3.39 -17.73
C GLY A 77 5.56 -3.50 -17.40
N ARG A 78 5.18 -3.42 -16.12
CA ARG A 78 3.81 -3.56 -15.62
C ARG A 78 3.24 -2.20 -15.25
N ALA A 79 1.94 -2.00 -15.52
CA ALA A 79 1.25 -0.77 -15.15
C ALA A 79 1.01 -0.67 -13.63
N HIS A 80 0.96 -1.80 -12.93
CA HIS A 80 0.82 -1.91 -11.48
C HIS A 80 1.27 -3.32 -11.04
N GLY A 81 1.57 -3.49 -9.78
CA GLY A 81 1.94 -4.79 -9.21
C GLY A 81 2.78 -4.66 -7.96
N VAL A 82 3.26 -5.78 -7.47
CA VAL A 82 4.18 -5.88 -6.34
C VAL A 82 5.38 -6.73 -6.75
N ALA A 83 6.58 -6.30 -6.38
CA ALA A 83 7.80 -7.08 -6.55
C ALA A 83 8.38 -7.42 -5.17
N PHE A 84 8.55 -8.72 -4.90
CA PHE A 84 9.25 -9.21 -3.73
C PHE A 84 10.70 -9.51 -4.12
N ILE A 85 11.60 -8.61 -3.75
CA ILE A 85 13.02 -8.65 -4.14
C ILE A 85 13.79 -9.42 -3.07
N GLY A 86 14.26 -10.58 -3.42
CA GLY A 86 15.04 -11.46 -2.55
C GLY A 86 16.46 -11.69 -3.06
N HIS A 87 17.30 -12.31 -2.22
CA HIS A 87 18.70 -12.60 -2.55
C HIS A 87 18.87 -13.50 -3.77
N ASN A 88 17.95 -14.41 -4.02
CA ASN A 88 18.06 -15.38 -5.11
C ASN A 88 17.31 -14.97 -6.39
N GLY A 89 16.32 -14.09 -6.25
CA GLY A 89 15.49 -13.65 -7.35
C GLY A 89 14.36 -12.73 -6.89
N THR A 90 13.62 -12.22 -7.85
CA THR A 90 12.48 -11.32 -7.63
C THR A 90 11.20 -11.99 -8.11
N LEU A 91 10.21 -12.12 -7.21
CA LEU A 91 8.84 -12.48 -7.59
C LEU A 91 8.10 -11.18 -7.96
N VAL A 92 7.62 -11.11 -9.19
CA VAL A 92 6.77 -10.01 -9.67
C VAL A 92 5.34 -10.54 -9.82
N VAL A 93 4.38 -9.86 -9.21
CA VAL A 93 2.97 -10.28 -9.22
C VAL A 93 2.03 -9.10 -9.43
N ASP A 94 1.02 -9.30 -10.26
CA ASP A 94 -0.10 -8.39 -10.45
C ASP A 94 -1.42 -9.15 -10.62
N ARG A 95 -2.49 -8.45 -11.01
CA ARG A 95 -3.81 -9.09 -11.26
C ARG A 95 -3.80 -10.00 -12.50
N GLY A 96 -2.87 -9.83 -13.43
CA GLY A 96 -2.74 -10.62 -14.65
C GLY A 96 -1.96 -11.91 -14.47
N GLY A 97 -1.10 -11.99 -13.46
CA GLY A 97 -0.25 -13.16 -13.24
C GLY A 97 1.01 -12.86 -12.45
N TRP A 98 1.94 -13.79 -12.48
CA TRP A 98 3.20 -13.68 -11.75
C TRP A 98 4.37 -14.33 -12.51
N GLU A 99 5.57 -13.90 -12.22
CA GLU A 99 6.81 -14.43 -12.75
C GLU A 99 7.93 -14.37 -11.70
N VAL A 100 8.97 -15.17 -11.89
CA VAL A 100 10.19 -15.10 -11.07
C VAL A 100 11.38 -14.81 -11.96
N ILE A 101 12.08 -13.73 -11.62
CA ILE A 101 13.31 -13.29 -12.29
C ILE A 101 14.47 -13.67 -11.37
N ALA A 102 15.34 -14.60 -11.83
CA ALA A 102 16.49 -15.03 -11.03
C ALA A 102 17.57 -13.94 -10.98
N GLU A 103 18.23 -13.82 -9.82
CA GLU A 103 19.48 -13.08 -9.73
C GLU A 103 20.60 -13.83 -10.43
N THR A 104 21.39 -13.12 -11.22
CA THR A 104 22.48 -13.70 -12.05
C THR A 104 23.82 -13.02 -11.81
N PRO A 105 24.37 -13.05 -10.57
CA PRO A 105 25.67 -12.45 -10.29
C PRO A 105 26.75 -13.13 -11.12
N GLU A 106 27.57 -12.32 -11.81
CA GLU A 106 28.66 -12.78 -12.67
C GLU A 106 28.18 -13.80 -13.76
N GLY A 107 26.91 -13.70 -14.17
CA GLY A 107 26.32 -14.59 -15.18
C GLY A 107 25.82 -15.95 -14.64
N ASN A 108 25.93 -16.21 -13.35
CA ASN A 108 25.46 -17.44 -12.72
C ASN A 108 24.11 -17.23 -12.06
N ALA A 109 23.09 -17.93 -12.51
CA ALA A 109 21.76 -17.85 -11.91
C ALA A 109 21.73 -18.50 -10.52
N ARG A 110 21.18 -17.79 -9.53
CA ARG A 110 21.02 -18.30 -8.16
C ARG A 110 19.83 -19.23 -7.98
N MET A 111 18.88 -19.19 -8.90
CA MET A 111 17.70 -20.04 -8.96
C MET A 111 17.20 -20.14 -10.38
N GLU A 112 16.25 -21.02 -10.64
CA GLU A 112 15.56 -21.07 -11.93
C GLU A 112 14.56 -19.90 -12.05
N SER A 113 14.56 -19.21 -13.19
CA SER A 113 13.54 -18.21 -13.51
C SER A 113 12.24 -18.91 -13.90
N VAL A 114 11.12 -18.34 -13.49
CA VAL A 114 9.79 -18.78 -13.90
C VAL A 114 9.21 -17.73 -14.85
N PRO A 115 8.93 -18.09 -16.12
CA PRO A 115 8.30 -17.14 -17.05
C PRO A 115 6.91 -16.76 -16.56
N LEU A 116 6.34 -15.69 -17.12
CA LEU A 116 5.01 -15.21 -16.74
C LEU A 116 3.99 -16.35 -16.80
N ILE A 117 3.39 -16.63 -15.66
CA ILE A 117 2.22 -17.49 -15.51
C ILE A 117 0.99 -16.59 -15.39
N GLU A 118 0.17 -16.62 -16.43
CA GLU A 118 -1.06 -15.83 -16.47
C GLU A 118 -2.09 -16.39 -15.48
N LYS A 119 -2.84 -15.49 -14.86
CA LYS A 119 -3.94 -15.87 -14.00
C LYS A 119 -5.08 -16.47 -14.84
N GLY A 120 -5.43 -17.70 -14.54
CA GLY A 120 -6.66 -18.35 -15.01
C GLY A 120 -7.76 -18.34 -13.95
N GLY A 121 -8.98 -18.77 -14.32
CA GLY A 121 -10.05 -19.08 -13.38
C GLY A 121 -11.10 -17.98 -13.16
N GLU A 122 -11.88 -18.15 -12.09
CA GLU A 122 -13.04 -17.32 -11.76
C GLU A 122 -12.67 -15.89 -11.35
N SER A 123 -13.68 -14.99 -11.43
CA SER A 123 -13.57 -13.63 -10.92
C SER A 123 -13.31 -13.64 -9.40
N GLY A 124 -12.22 -13.02 -8.98
CA GLY A 124 -11.95 -12.86 -7.55
C GLY A 124 -13.03 -12.06 -6.81
N LEU A 125 -13.75 -11.19 -7.53
CA LEU A 125 -14.85 -10.40 -6.98
C LEU A 125 -16.02 -11.30 -6.55
N ASP A 126 -16.40 -12.29 -7.37
CA ASP A 126 -17.52 -13.19 -7.07
C ASP A 126 -17.20 -14.06 -5.84
N LEU A 127 -15.97 -14.57 -5.74
CA LEU A 127 -15.49 -15.29 -4.57
C LEU A 127 -15.49 -14.42 -3.31
N HIS A 128 -15.04 -13.17 -3.42
CA HIS A 128 -15.03 -12.21 -2.32
C HIS A 128 -16.44 -11.89 -1.82
N VAL A 129 -17.37 -11.58 -2.73
CA VAL A 129 -18.77 -11.32 -2.38
C VAL A 129 -19.41 -12.55 -1.75
N ARG A 130 -19.15 -13.75 -2.28
CA ARG A 130 -19.67 -15.01 -1.71
C ARG A 130 -19.16 -15.20 -0.29
N ASN A 131 -17.86 -15.05 -0.04
CA ASN A 131 -17.28 -15.15 1.30
C ASN A 131 -17.94 -14.17 2.28
N PHE A 132 -18.14 -12.91 1.89
CA PHE A 132 -18.81 -11.92 2.73
C PHE A 132 -20.24 -12.33 3.10
N LEU A 133 -21.04 -12.75 2.10
CA LEU A 133 -22.43 -13.16 2.32
C LEU A 133 -22.56 -14.42 3.19
N ASP A 134 -21.62 -15.36 3.06
CA ASP A 134 -21.60 -16.56 3.89
C ASP A 134 -21.20 -16.23 5.33
N CYS A 135 -20.19 -15.38 5.54
CA CYS A 135 -19.81 -14.88 6.86
C CYS A 135 -20.93 -14.07 7.56
N MET A 136 -21.76 -13.36 6.80
CA MET A 136 -22.96 -12.71 7.37
C MET A 136 -23.94 -13.73 7.99
N LYS A 137 -24.05 -14.92 7.41
CA LYS A 137 -24.93 -16.00 7.91
C LYS A 137 -24.30 -16.80 9.03
N THR A 138 -23.02 -17.18 8.85
CA THR A 138 -22.32 -18.06 9.79
C THR A 138 -21.73 -17.32 10.98
N ARG A 139 -21.53 -16.00 10.85
CA ARG A 139 -20.79 -15.15 11.81
C ARG A 139 -19.30 -15.48 11.92
N GLU A 140 -18.75 -16.16 10.95
CA GLU A 140 -17.31 -16.36 10.80
C GLU A 140 -16.62 -15.08 10.35
N THR A 141 -15.32 -14.97 10.59
CA THR A 141 -14.52 -13.84 10.15
C THR A 141 -14.32 -13.91 8.64
N PRO A 142 -14.66 -12.85 7.88
CA PRO A 142 -14.42 -12.82 6.43
C PRO A 142 -12.92 -12.77 6.12
N ASN A 143 -12.54 -13.26 4.93
CA ASN A 143 -11.15 -13.21 4.46
C ASN A 143 -10.57 -11.78 4.44
N ALA A 144 -11.39 -10.79 4.08
CA ALA A 144 -11.04 -9.37 4.20
C ALA A 144 -11.70 -8.79 5.45
N SER A 145 -11.14 -9.07 6.62
CA SER A 145 -11.66 -8.57 7.89
C SER A 145 -11.37 -7.08 8.07
N ILE A 146 -12.14 -6.44 8.95
CA ILE A 146 -11.94 -5.01 9.25
C ILE A 146 -10.58 -4.73 9.90
N GLU A 147 -10.03 -5.70 10.63
CA GLU A 147 -8.71 -5.61 11.24
C GLU A 147 -7.63 -5.52 10.16
N ILE A 148 -7.67 -6.41 9.16
CA ILE A 148 -6.75 -6.39 8.02
C ILE A 148 -6.91 -5.08 7.25
N GLY A 149 -8.13 -4.72 6.88
CA GLY A 149 -8.43 -3.47 6.17
C GLY A 149 -7.97 -2.23 6.95
N GLY A 150 -8.14 -2.23 8.27
CA GLY A 150 -7.69 -1.16 9.16
C GLY A 150 -6.17 -1.01 9.20
N HIS A 151 -5.42 -2.12 9.20
CA HIS A 151 -3.96 -2.09 9.13
C HIS A 151 -3.48 -1.51 7.79
N ILE A 152 -4.04 -1.97 6.68
CA ILE A 152 -3.67 -1.51 5.34
C ILE A 152 -3.96 -0.02 5.17
N ALA A 153 -5.15 0.43 5.56
CA ALA A 153 -5.55 1.82 5.51
C ALA A 153 -4.61 2.72 6.35
N ARG A 154 -4.20 2.24 7.53
CA ARG A 154 -3.24 2.94 8.38
C ARG A 154 -1.90 3.11 7.69
N VAL A 155 -1.32 2.04 7.12
CA VAL A 155 -0.04 2.10 6.39
C VAL A 155 -0.11 3.13 5.26
N ALA A 156 -1.18 3.12 4.47
CA ALA A 156 -1.39 4.10 3.41
C ALA A 156 -1.48 5.54 3.96
N GLN A 157 -2.22 5.76 5.05
CA GLN A 157 -2.35 7.09 5.65
C GLN A 157 -1.03 7.58 6.26
N LEU A 158 -0.24 6.72 6.88
CA LEU A 158 1.09 7.08 7.40
C LEU A 158 2.00 7.61 6.29
N GLY A 159 1.99 6.99 5.09
CA GLY A 159 2.72 7.50 3.93
C GLY A 159 2.27 8.90 3.49
N ASN A 160 0.96 9.19 3.55
CA ASN A 160 0.44 10.52 3.27
C ASN A 160 0.80 11.53 4.37
N ILE A 161 0.80 11.12 5.63
CA ILE A 161 1.22 11.97 6.75
C ILE A 161 2.70 12.33 6.62
N ALA A 162 3.56 11.34 6.31
CA ALA A 162 4.98 11.57 6.06
C ALA A 162 5.19 12.56 4.91
N LEU A 163 4.46 12.43 3.80
CA LEU A 163 4.51 13.39 2.69
C LEU A 163 4.12 14.81 3.14
N ARG A 164 3.00 14.97 3.84
CA ARG A 164 2.45 16.27 4.24
C ARG A 164 3.27 16.97 5.32
N THR A 165 4.00 16.23 6.13
CA THR A 165 4.91 16.78 7.14
C THR A 165 6.30 17.05 6.57
N GLY A 166 6.73 16.27 5.57
CA GLY A 166 8.08 16.26 5.04
C GLY A 166 9.10 15.60 5.98
N ASN A 167 8.62 14.90 7.00
CA ASN A 167 9.45 14.27 8.03
C ASN A 167 9.43 12.75 7.90
N LYS A 168 10.48 12.09 8.42
CA LYS A 168 10.40 10.68 8.76
C LYS A 168 9.50 10.53 9.99
N ILE A 169 8.47 9.69 9.87
CA ILE A 169 7.48 9.42 10.91
C ILE A 169 7.84 8.11 11.62
N PHE A 170 7.66 8.07 12.93
CA PHE A 170 7.83 6.87 13.75
C PHE A 170 6.49 6.44 14.32
N TRP A 171 6.19 5.15 14.18
CA TRP A 171 4.93 4.57 14.62
C TRP A 171 5.15 3.62 15.79
N ASP A 172 4.46 3.85 16.90
CA ASP A 172 4.37 2.91 18.03
C ASP A 172 3.19 1.97 17.79
N GLY A 173 3.50 0.74 17.37
CA GLY A 173 2.48 -0.26 17.04
C GLY A 173 1.69 -0.77 18.24
N GLU A 174 2.27 -0.72 19.44
CA GLU A 174 1.59 -1.15 20.68
C GLU A 174 0.57 -0.12 21.13
N LYS A 175 0.94 1.16 21.08
CA LYS A 175 0.05 2.27 21.45
C LYS A 175 -0.89 2.70 20.32
N GLY A 176 -0.53 2.37 19.06
CA GLY A 176 -1.29 2.80 17.90
C GLY A 176 -1.19 4.31 17.63
N GLU A 177 -0.01 4.91 17.85
CA GLU A 177 0.20 6.35 17.72
C GLU A 177 1.52 6.72 17.04
N ILE A 178 1.57 7.92 16.47
CA ILE A 178 2.81 8.52 15.95
C ILE A 178 3.61 9.09 17.11
N VAL A 179 4.91 8.83 17.12
CA VAL A 179 5.84 9.27 18.17
C VAL A 179 6.67 10.45 17.69
N GLY A 180 6.80 11.47 18.55
CA GLY A 180 7.81 12.53 18.40
C GLY A 180 7.49 13.64 17.41
N ASP A 181 6.35 13.59 16.69
CA ASP A 181 5.95 14.64 15.72
C ASP A 181 4.53 15.13 15.97
N ALA A 182 4.40 16.28 16.64
CA ALA A 182 3.10 16.87 16.97
C ALA A 182 2.26 17.27 15.74
N LYS A 183 2.92 17.68 14.64
CA LYS A 183 2.23 18.02 13.38
C LYS A 183 1.69 16.74 12.73
N ALA A 184 2.45 15.66 12.74
CA ALA A 184 2.01 14.37 12.23
C ALA A 184 0.83 13.82 13.05
N VAL A 185 0.89 13.91 14.39
CA VAL A 185 -0.22 13.53 15.28
C VAL A 185 -1.51 14.29 14.96
N GLN A 186 -1.45 15.59 14.66
CA GLN A 186 -2.63 16.36 14.26
C GLN A 186 -3.28 15.82 12.98
N LEU A 187 -2.47 15.31 12.04
CA LEU A 187 -2.96 14.75 10.77
C LEU A 187 -3.60 13.36 10.90
N THR A 188 -3.47 12.69 12.06
CA THR A 188 -4.17 11.41 12.30
C THR A 188 -5.67 11.58 12.54
N ARG A 189 -6.14 12.80 12.74
CA ARG A 189 -7.54 13.11 13.03
C ARG A 189 -8.16 13.91 11.91
N ALA A 190 -9.33 13.46 11.44
CA ALA A 190 -10.10 14.23 10.47
C ALA A 190 -10.72 15.48 11.14
N SER A 191 -10.70 16.60 10.41
CA SER A 191 -11.45 17.79 10.78
C SER A 191 -12.86 17.71 10.19
N TYR A 192 -13.87 17.66 11.03
CA TYR A 192 -15.26 17.61 10.57
C TYR A 192 -15.84 19.01 10.47
N ARG A 193 -16.51 19.29 9.36
CA ARG A 193 -17.28 20.53 9.19
C ARG A 193 -18.52 20.48 10.06
N SER A 194 -18.77 21.56 10.84
CA SER A 194 -19.98 21.69 11.64
C SER A 194 -21.26 21.49 10.79
N PRO A 195 -22.29 20.76 11.28
CA PRO A 195 -22.43 20.19 12.62
C PRO A 195 -21.91 18.75 12.80
N TRP A 196 -21.21 18.20 11.82
CA TRP A 196 -20.79 16.79 11.78
C TRP A 196 -19.64 16.53 12.76
N GLN A 197 -19.71 15.42 13.46
CA GLN A 197 -18.67 14.92 14.35
C GLN A 197 -18.74 13.39 14.44
N LEU A 198 -17.63 12.76 14.82
CA LEU A 198 -17.67 11.33 15.12
C LEU A 198 -18.60 11.06 16.32
N PRO A 199 -19.38 9.98 16.28
CA PRO A 199 -20.11 9.52 17.46
C PRO A 199 -19.15 9.30 18.64
N LYS A 200 -19.57 9.66 19.83
CA LYS A 200 -18.86 9.23 21.04
C LYS A 200 -19.19 7.76 21.25
N LEU A 201 -18.17 6.92 21.18
CA LEU A 201 -18.26 5.49 21.51
C LEU A 201 -18.25 5.31 23.01
#